data_f58dddd8bc2b300287c0e1faaadfa778
#
_entry.id   f58dddd8bc2b300287c0e1faaadfa778
#
_cell.length_a   1.000
_cell.length_b   1.000
_cell.length_c   1.000
_cell.angle_alpha   90.00
_cell.angle_beta   90.00
_cell.angle_gamma   90.00
#
_symmetry.space_group_name_H-M   'P 1'
#
loop_
_entity.id
_entity.type
_entity.pdbx_description
1 polymer ?
#
loop_
_entity_poly.entity_id
_entity_poly.type
_entity_poly.pdbx_seq_one_letter_code
_entity_poly.pdbx_strand_id
1 'polypeptide(L)'
;MLPPTLKWFLSGAVFVLVCCSSLSRADAAVFRDRASFNAASQNLNTIDFESPPNVPDGLGFLELDGVFFHGPSPTAIVIEQNGNKLLRASTFGEFTRLTIFLPPGTTAVGCDQFNVPMIVAISTGSTSETVTMNQGDNSTFVGFVSDQPIQSLVISLDFPEPTPDVLLDNLSFGQRRAGNEPPVPQLLVTNIGRAAALDSVVTTSETFSILATHRLSTDNRTRITLFVVGVLLGPADLPFITVQAEDTQQRMFNLPCEGAGRVKNLSWLSQVTCRVPDELVLAGNVNVSVNLRGMVSNKAPVRIE
;
A
#
# COMPACT_ATOMS: atom_id res chain seq x y z
N MET A 1 24.66 -38.82 -67.18
CA MET A 1 23.33 -38.49 -66.56
C MET A 1 23.52 -38.55 -65.07
N LEU A 2 23.62 -37.40 -64.46
CA LEU A 2 23.80 -37.26 -62.96
C LEU A 2 22.45 -36.80 -62.43
N PRO A 3 21.99 -37.31 -61.29
CA PRO A 3 20.75 -36.91 -60.62
C PRO A 3 20.91 -35.61 -59.86
N PRO A 4 19.79 -34.88 -59.61
CA PRO A 4 19.81 -33.52 -59.06
C PRO A 4 20.08 -33.49 -57.58
N THR A 5 20.85 -32.51 -57.22
CA THR A 5 21.27 -32.17 -55.88
C THR A 5 20.10 -31.88 -54.94
N LEU A 6 20.08 -32.61 -53.82
CA LEU A 6 19.21 -32.41 -52.66
C LEU A 6 19.63 -31.14 -51.95
N LYS A 7 18.83 -30.07 -52.03
CA LYS A 7 18.98 -28.85 -51.25
C LYS A 7 18.45 -29.09 -49.85
N TRP A 8 19.35 -29.18 -48.88
CA TRP A 8 19.00 -29.12 -47.47
C TRP A 8 18.63 -27.70 -47.10
N PHE A 9 17.35 -27.44 -46.85
CA PHE A 9 16.89 -26.25 -46.16
C PHE A 9 17.09 -26.50 -44.67
N LEU A 10 18.18 -25.98 -44.12
CA LEU A 10 18.32 -25.77 -42.69
C LEU A 10 17.43 -24.59 -42.29
N SER A 11 16.19 -24.89 -41.91
CA SER A 11 15.32 -23.93 -41.22
C SER A 11 15.83 -23.76 -39.79
N GLY A 12 16.69 -22.77 -39.63
CA GLY A 12 17.12 -22.32 -38.28
C GLY A 12 15.92 -21.70 -37.55
N ALA A 13 15.26 -22.50 -36.71
CA ALA A 13 14.34 -21.98 -35.72
C ALA A 13 15.16 -21.22 -34.69
N VAL A 14 15.25 -19.91 -34.86
CA VAL A 14 15.72 -19.00 -33.83
C VAL A 14 14.64 -18.99 -32.74
N PHE A 15 14.85 -19.79 -31.71
CA PHE A 15 14.10 -19.70 -30.48
C PHE A 15 14.55 -18.40 -29.77
N VAL A 16 13.84 -17.32 -30.06
CA VAL A 16 13.93 -16.12 -29.24
C VAL A 16 13.30 -16.47 -27.89
N LEU A 17 14.16 -16.88 -26.95
CA LEU A 17 13.81 -16.99 -25.55
C LEU A 17 13.58 -15.56 -25.06
N VAL A 18 12.36 -15.05 -25.23
CA VAL A 18 11.92 -13.85 -24.52
C VAL A 18 11.87 -14.24 -23.05
N CYS A 19 13.01 -14.09 -22.36
CA CYS A 19 13.00 -13.93 -20.93
C CYS A 19 12.12 -12.70 -20.64
N CYS A 20 10.81 -12.93 -20.46
CA CYS A 20 10.00 -12.06 -19.64
C CYS A 20 10.58 -12.13 -18.24
N SER A 21 11.71 -11.43 -18.03
CA SER A 21 11.99 -10.88 -16.71
C SER A 21 10.78 -10.02 -16.42
N SER A 22 9.82 -10.56 -15.66
CA SER A 22 8.91 -9.76 -14.88
C SER A 22 9.82 -8.84 -14.11
N LEU A 23 9.99 -7.61 -14.62
CA LEU A 23 10.46 -6.50 -13.83
C LEU A 23 9.45 -6.44 -12.68
N SER A 24 9.74 -7.17 -11.59
CA SER A 24 9.07 -6.96 -10.33
C SER A 24 9.34 -5.49 -10.03
N ARG A 25 8.34 -4.69 -10.28
CA ARG A 25 8.29 -3.32 -9.80
C ARG A 25 8.57 -3.45 -8.31
N ALA A 26 9.67 -2.89 -7.85
CA ALA A 26 9.99 -2.86 -6.44
C ALA A 26 9.04 -1.86 -5.79
N ASP A 27 7.79 -2.30 -5.65
CA ASP A 27 6.76 -1.50 -4.98
C ASP A 27 7.04 -1.62 -3.49
N ALA A 28 7.28 -0.50 -2.82
CA ALA A 28 7.38 -0.49 -1.38
C ALA A 28 5.97 -0.68 -0.79
N ALA A 29 5.84 -1.58 0.17
CA ALA A 29 4.61 -1.70 0.94
C ALA A 29 4.45 -0.48 1.85
N VAL A 30 3.27 0.15 1.82
CA VAL A 30 2.92 1.32 2.62
C VAL A 30 2.12 0.92 3.84
N PHE A 31 2.51 1.41 5.01
CA PHE A 31 1.86 1.17 6.29
C PHE A 31 1.30 2.47 6.87
N ARG A 32 0.09 2.42 7.39
CA ARG A 32 -0.61 3.55 8.02
C ARG A 32 -0.72 3.39 9.54
N ASP A 33 -0.16 2.33 10.08
CA ASP A 33 -0.07 2.09 11.51
C ASP A 33 1.29 1.48 11.88
N ARG A 34 1.79 1.89 13.05
CA ARG A 34 3.11 1.51 13.55
C ARG A 34 3.19 0.02 13.88
N ALA A 35 2.12 -0.60 14.34
CA ALA A 35 2.14 -2.00 14.74
C ALA A 35 2.35 -2.92 13.53
N SER A 36 1.64 -2.67 12.43
CA SER A 36 1.81 -3.42 11.17
C SER A 36 3.18 -3.18 10.55
N PHE A 37 3.69 -1.93 10.59
CA PHE A 37 5.04 -1.61 10.14
C PHE A 37 6.09 -2.38 10.94
N ASN A 38 6.01 -2.36 12.28
CA ASN A 38 6.94 -3.07 13.16
C ASN A 38 6.89 -4.59 12.92
N ALA A 39 5.70 -5.14 12.64
CA ALA A 39 5.55 -6.55 12.31
C ALA A 39 6.25 -6.95 10.99
N ALA A 40 6.28 -6.04 10.02
CA ALA A 40 6.93 -6.24 8.72
C ALA A 40 8.42 -5.91 8.72
N SER A 41 8.93 -5.32 9.80
CA SER A 41 10.29 -4.81 9.92
C SER A 41 11.08 -5.54 10.99
N GLN A 42 12.41 -5.41 10.95
CA GLN A 42 13.34 -5.92 11.97
C GLN A 42 14.54 -4.99 12.13
N ASN A 43 15.27 -5.14 13.23
CA ASN A 43 16.45 -4.33 13.54
C ASN A 43 16.16 -2.83 13.46
N LEU A 44 14.99 -2.42 13.95
CA LEU A 44 14.58 -1.02 13.94
C LEU A 44 15.38 -0.21 14.96
N ASN A 45 15.99 0.86 14.50
CA ASN A 45 16.45 1.98 15.32
C ASN A 45 15.40 3.07 15.24
N THR A 46 15.15 3.76 16.36
CA THR A 46 14.18 4.86 16.42
C THR A 46 14.87 6.11 16.98
N ILE A 47 14.76 7.20 16.24
CA ILE A 47 15.14 8.54 16.67
C ILE A 47 13.88 9.21 17.19
N ASP A 48 13.81 9.39 18.51
CA ASP A 48 12.67 9.99 19.23
C ASP A 48 12.83 11.50 19.44
N PHE A 49 13.96 12.07 19.05
CA PHE A 49 14.33 13.48 19.22
C PHE A 49 14.37 13.99 20.69
N GLU A 50 14.11 13.15 21.69
CA GLU A 50 14.06 13.56 23.10
C GLU A 50 15.45 13.92 23.66
N SER A 51 16.49 13.31 23.12
CA SER A 51 17.87 13.53 23.53
C SER A 51 18.77 13.96 22.35
N PRO A 52 18.47 15.06 21.65
CA PRO A 52 19.31 15.48 20.55
C PRO A 52 20.67 15.94 21.07
N PRO A 53 21.77 15.68 20.34
CA PRO A 53 23.01 16.38 20.55
C PRO A 53 22.77 17.89 20.40
N ASN A 54 23.58 18.72 21.04
CA ASN A 54 23.53 20.17 20.83
C ASN A 54 23.74 20.47 19.34
N VAL A 55 22.67 20.74 18.62
CA VAL A 55 22.72 21.11 17.23
C VAL A 55 22.94 22.62 17.17
N PRO A 56 24.02 23.10 16.52
CA PRO A 56 24.20 24.52 16.33
C PRO A 56 23.02 25.10 15.55
N ASP A 57 22.41 26.15 16.04
CA ASP A 57 21.38 26.89 15.33
C ASP A 57 21.89 27.34 13.94
N GLY A 58 21.12 27.09 12.89
CA GLY A 58 21.35 27.68 11.57
C GLY A 58 22.06 26.78 10.56
N LEU A 59 22.30 25.51 10.83
CA LEU A 59 22.77 24.58 9.82
C LEU A 59 21.57 23.98 9.07
N GLY A 60 21.60 24.01 7.75
CA GLY A 60 20.55 23.41 6.90
C GLY A 60 20.53 21.87 6.93
N PHE A 61 21.29 21.24 7.83
CA PHE A 61 21.35 19.80 8.01
C PHE A 61 21.55 19.42 9.48
N LEU A 62 20.98 18.27 9.84
CA LEU A 62 21.12 17.63 11.14
C LEU A 62 21.55 16.18 10.90
N GLU A 63 22.50 15.66 11.67
CA GLU A 63 22.86 14.24 11.66
C GLU A 63 22.55 13.62 13.04
N LEU A 64 21.74 12.55 13.03
CA LEU A 64 21.44 11.74 14.21
C LEU A 64 21.51 10.26 13.82
N ASP A 65 22.27 9.47 14.55
CA ASP A 65 22.42 8.01 14.36
C ASP A 65 22.70 7.57 12.90
N GLY A 66 23.49 8.36 12.18
CA GLY A 66 23.84 8.13 10.77
C GLY A 66 22.72 8.48 9.77
N VAL A 67 21.66 9.12 10.23
CA VAL A 67 20.60 9.69 9.41
C VAL A 67 20.87 11.18 9.21
N PHE A 68 20.82 11.64 7.96
CA PHE A 68 21.02 13.05 7.62
C PHE A 68 19.66 13.68 7.27
N PHE A 69 19.30 14.70 8.01
CA PHE A 69 18.11 15.51 7.77
C PHE A 69 18.53 16.80 7.05
N HIS A 70 17.99 16.99 5.86
CA HIS A 70 18.27 18.18 5.04
C HIS A 70 16.94 18.90 4.79
N GLY A 71 16.84 20.10 5.37
CA GLY A 71 15.74 21.03 5.11
C GLY A 71 16.15 22.11 4.13
N PRO A 72 15.20 22.87 3.57
CA PRO A 72 15.51 24.14 2.92
C PRO A 72 16.09 25.08 3.98
N SER A 73 17.19 25.77 3.63
CA SER A 73 17.84 26.73 4.54
C SER A 73 16.82 27.76 5.06
N PRO A 74 16.77 28.05 6.36
CA PRO A 74 17.84 27.79 7.31
C PRO A 74 17.56 26.75 8.41
N THR A 75 16.48 25.97 8.44
CA THR A 75 16.23 25.24 9.70
C THR A 75 15.50 23.91 9.58
N ALA A 76 16.24 22.82 9.73
CA ALA A 76 15.73 21.64 10.44
C ALA A 76 16.21 21.77 11.91
N ILE A 77 15.32 21.92 12.85
CA ILE A 77 15.62 22.07 14.28
C ILE A 77 14.76 21.14 15.11
N VAL A 78 15.29 20.70 16.23
CA VAL A 78 14.47 20.02 17.26
C VAL A 78 13.81 21.10 18.10
N ILE A 79 12.49 21.01 18.21
CA ILE A 79 11.68 21.91 19.04
C ILE A 79 10.95 21.13 20.12
N GLU A 80 10.66 21.79 21.23
CA GLU A 80 9.75 21.25 22.25
C GLU A 80 8.34 21.78 22.01
N GLN A 81 7.37 20.87 21.89
CA GLN A 81 5.96 21.20 21.79
C GLN A 81 5.14 20.31 22.74
N ASN A 82 4.44 20.95 23.68
CA ASN A 82 3.61 20.25 24.68
C ASN A 82 4.37 19.19 25.50
N GLY A 83 5.66 19.42 25.79
CA GLY A 83 6.49 18.51 26.56
C GLY A 83 7.07 17.34 25.75
N ASN A 84 6.90 17.35 24.44
CA ASN A 84 7.50 16.39 23.50
C ASN A 84 8.46 17.11 22.55
N LYS A 85 9.58 16.49 22.20
CA LYS A 85 10.53 17.05 21.25
C LYS A 85 10.31 16.49 19.87
N LEU A 86 10.25 17.35 18.88
CA LEU A 86 9.94 17.06 17.51
C LEU A 86 10.99 17.65 16.59
N LEU A 87 11.26 16.97 15.47
CA LEU A 87 11.98 17.60 14.36
C LEU A 87 11.02 18.52 13.61
N ARG A 88 11.38 19.78 13.53
CA ARG A 88 10.68 20.81 12.77
C ARG A 88 11.49 21.21 11.56
N ALA A 89 10.90 21.15 10.36
CA ALA A 89 11.43 21.78 9.18
C ALA A 89 10.50 22.93 8.75
N SER A 90 11.07 24.12 8.60
CA SER A 90 10.35 25.35 8.31
C SER A 90 11.01 26.10 7.16
N THR A 91 10.23 26.77 6.32
CA THR A 91 10.73 27.71 5.29
C THR A 91 10.06 29.06 5.40
N PHE A 92 10.79 30.11 5.06
CA PHE A 92 10.22 31.43 4.84
C PHE A 92 9.93 31.56 3.33
N GLY A 93 8.69 31.25 2.91
CA GLY A 93 8.16 31.74 1.64
C GLY A 93 8.09 30.79 0.46
N GLU A 94 8.50 29.52 0.54
CA GLU A 94 8.30 28.51 -0.50
C GLU A 94 8.08 27.10 0.08
N PHE A 95 7.72 26.12 -0.77
CA PHE A 95 7.38 24.75 -0.37
C PHE A 95 8.32 24.15 0.68
N THR A 96 7.77 23.82 1.83
CA THR A 96 8.55 23.12 2.87
C THR A 96 8.81 21.69 2.43
N ARG A 97 10.09 21.35 2.30
CA ARG A 97 10.53 20.02 1.92
C ARG A 97 11.62 19.54 2.86
N LEU A 98 11.38 18.46 3.57
CA LEU A 98 12.38 17.77 4.38
C LEU A 98 12.86 16.53 3.61
N THR A 99 14.16 16.43 3.39
CA THR A 99 14.79 15.24 2.83
C THR A 99 15.59 14.53 3.93
N ILE A 100 15.33 13.27 4.12
CA ILE A 100 15.96 12.42 5.14
C ILE A 100 16.76 11.36 4.39
N PHE A 101 18.07 11.40 4.47
CA PHE A 101 18.96 10.39 3.91
C PHE A 101 19.20 9.30 4.94
N LEU A 102 18.97 8.05 4.54
CA LEU A 102 19.00 6.89 5.40
C LEU A 102 20.32 6.14 5.32
N PRO A 103 20.73 5.43 6.37
CA PRO A 103 21.93 4.60 6.33
C PRO A 103 21.84 3.54 5.22
N PRO A 104 23.00 3.17 4.61
CA PRO A 104 23.03 2.12 3.59
C PRO A 104 22.44 0.81 4.08
N GLY A 105 21.65 0.15 3.22
CA GLY A 105 20.99 -1.12 3.55
C GLY A 105 19.67 -0.97 4.31
N THR A 106 19.18 0.25 4.55
CA THR A 106 17.85 0.48 5.07
C THR A 106 16.80 0.02 4.06
N THR A 107 15.89 -0.87 4.47
CA THR A 107 14.78 -1.35 3.64
C THR A 107 13.41 -1.14 4.30
N ALA A 108 13.40 -0.57 5.51
CA ALA A 108 12.20 -0.19 6.24
C ALA A 108 12.40 1.19 6.86
N VAL A 109 11.45 2.10 6.67
CA VAL A 109 11.45 3.44 7.28
C VAL A 109 10.03 3.87 7.60
N GLY A 110 9.81 4.48 8.76
CA GLY A 110 8.50 5.01 9.14
C GLY A 110 8.62 6.07 10.22
N CYS A 111 7.64 6.97 10.29
CA CYS A 111 7.64 8.08 11.23
C CYS A 111 6.23 8.50 11.63
N ASP A 112 6.12 9.13 12.78
CA ASP A 112 4.93 9.85 13.20
C ASP A 112 4.99 11.27 12.62
N GLN A 113 3.86 11.75 12.15
CA GLN A 113 3.71 13.06 11.54
C GLN A 113 2.62 13.84 12.26
N PHE A 114 2.88 15.12 12.45
CA PHE A 114 1.95 16.03 13.11
C PHE A 114 1.63 17.18 12.13
N ASN A 115 0.37 17.46 11.98
CA ASN A 115 -0.23 18.50 11.13
C ASN A 115 -0.21 18.24 9.63
N VAL A 116 -1.39 18.37 9.02
CA VAL A 116 -1.75 18.65 7.63
C VAL A 116 -1.46 17.61 6.56
N PRO A 117 -2.18 17.69 5.44
CA PRO A 117 -1.93 16.82 4.30
C PRO A 117 -0.49 16.99 3.83
N MET A 118 0.21 15.88 3.76
CA MET A 118 1.60 15.79 3.38
C MET A 118 1.76 14.83 2.21
N ILE A 119 2.72 15.11 1.36
CA ILE A 119 3.23 14.17 0.36
C ILE A 119 4.49 13.56 0.94
N VAL A 120 4.48 12.24 1.10
CA VAL A 120 5.64 11.48 1.57
C VAL A 120 6.12 10.60 0.43
N ALA A 121 7.37 10.77 0.03
CA ALA A 121 7.98 10.01 -1.03
C ALA A 121 9.23 9.28 -0.54
N ILE A 122 9.44 8.04 -0.99
CA ILE A 122 10.71 7.33 -0.81
C ILE A 122 11.45 7.23 -2.15
N SER A 123 12.77 7.16 -2.08
CA SER A 123 13.62 6.84 -3.22
C SER A 123 14.43 5.59 -2.93
N THR A 124 14.40 4.62 -3.84
CA THR A 124 15.18 3.38 -3.78
C THR A 124 16.35 3.38 -4.77
N GLY A 125 16.74 4.57 -5.27
CA GLY A 125 17.80 4.74 -6.26
C GLY A 125 17.35 4.58 -7.70
N SER A 126 16.45 3.65 -8.02
CA SER A 126 15.92 3.44 -9.37
C SER A 126 14.45 3.85 -9.51
N THR A 127 13.72 3.86 -8.42
CA THR A 127 12.27 4.19 -8.39
C THR A 127 11.99 5.16 -7.25
N SER A 128 10.90 5.90 -7.42
CA SER A 128 10.34 6.75 -6.37
C SER A 128 8.88 6.36 -6.17
N GLU A 129 8.49 6.16 -4.93
CA GLU A 129 7.10 5.91 -4.55
C GLU A 129 6.60 7.05 -3.70
N THR A 130 5.37 7.49 -3.97
CA THR A 130 4.78 8.67 -3.33
C THR A 130 3.44 8.32 -2.72
N VAL A 131 3.22 8.78 -1.50
CA VAL A 131 1.97 8.61 -0.76
C VAL A 131 1.49 9.98 -0.31
N THR A 132 0.26 10.32 -0.63
CA THR A 132 -0.41 11.50 -0.11
C THR A 132 -1.13 11.14 1.20
N MET A 133 -0.91 11.93 2.23
CA MET A 133 -1.65 11.90 3.49
C MET A 133 -2.60 13.09 3.53
N ASN A 134 -3.90 12.82 3.61
CA ASN A 134 -4.92 13.87 3.55
C ASN A 134 -5.29 14.39 4.95
N GLN A 135 -5.75 15.63 5.00
CA GLN A 135 -6.36 16.20 6.21
C GLN A 135 -7.62 15.39 6.57
N GLY A 136 -7.61 14.77 7.75
CA GLY A 136 -8.69 13.86 8.17
C GLY A 136 -8.32 12.38 8.17
N ASP A 137 -7.14 12.02 7.66
CA ASP A 137 -6.58 10.69 7.93
C ASP A 137 -6.36 10.57 9.45
N ASN A 138 -7.01 9.57 10.06
CA ASN A 138 -6.88 9.31 11.50
C ASN A 138 -5.50 8.74 11.88
N SER A 139 -4.61 8.58 10.92
CA SER A 139 -3.27 8.03 11.10
C SER A 139 -2.24 9.16 11.08
N THR A 140 -1.53 9.29 12.16
CA THR A 140 -0.33 10.14 12.25
C THR A 140 0.93 9.40 11.79
N PHE A 141 0.85 8.11 11.52
CA PHE A 141 1.98 7.27 11.13
C PHE A 141 1.99 6.98 9.63
N VAL A 142 3.18 7.03 9.03
CA VAL A 142 3.45 6.48 7.70
C VAL A 142 4.72 5.65 7.75
N GLY A 143 4.69 4.46 7.13
CA GLY A 143 5.85 3.59 7.01
C GLY A 143 5.94 2.96 5.63
N PHE A 144 7.17 2.63 5.24
CA PHE A 144 7.49 1.97 3.97
C PHE A 144 8.40 0.78 4.24
N VAL A 145 8.13 -0.33 3.59
CA VAL A 145 9.00 -1.51 3.58
C VAL A 145 9.22 -1.92 2.13
N SER A 146 10.48 -1.98 1.72
CA SER A 146 10.88 -2.21 0.32
C SER A 146 11.79 -3.44 0.21
N ASP A 147 11.77 -4.07 -0.96
CA ASP A 147 12.74 -5.10 -1.34
C ASP A 147 14.11 -4.52 -1.71
N GLN A 148 14.12 -3.23 -2.07
CA GLN A 148 15.33 -2.49 -2.44
C GLN A 148 15.72 -1.53 -1.33
N PRO A 149 17.02 -1.22 -1.17
CA PRO A 149 17.47 -0.23 -0.22
C PRO A 149 16.81 1.14 -0.45
N ILE A 150 16.19 1.67 0.59
CA ILE A 150 15.61 3.02 0.61
C ILE A 150 16.75 3.98 0.90
N GLN A 151 17.03 4.88 -0.03
CA GLN A 151 18.11 5.87 0.10
C GLN A 151 17.66 7.12 0.82
N SER A 152 16.42 7.55 0.57
CA SER A 152 15.88 8.75 1.18
C SER A 152 14.37 8.69 1.37
N LEU A 153 13.91 9.43 2.38
CA LEU A 153 12.52 9.78 2.63
C LEU A 153 12.37 11.29 2.41
N VAL A 154 11.41 11.70 1.61
CA VAL A 154 11.12 13.12 1.34
C VAL A 154 9.72 13.41 1.84
N ILE A 155 9.60 14.41 2.69
CA ILE A 155 8.31 14.91 3.19
C ILE A 155 8.13 16.32 2.65
N SER A 156 7.03 16.57 1.97
CA SER A 156 6.69 17.88 1.42
C SER A 156 5.24 18.23 1.73
N LEU A 157 4.99 19.52 1.87
CA LEU A 157 3.66 20.08 2.01
C LEU A 157 3.19 20.56 0.64
N ASP A 158 1.96 20.22 0.28
CA ASP A 158 1.36 20.56 -1.02
C ASP A 158 0.37 21.74 -0.84
N PHE A 159 0.88 22.88 -0.27
CA PHE A 159 0.05 24.07 -0.07
C PHE A 159 0.72 25.36 -0.53
N PRO A 160 -0.04 26.26 -1.16
CA PRO A 160 0.52 27.51 -1.68
C PRO A 160 0.64 28.66 -0.65
N GLU A 161 0.09 28.61 0.60
CA GLU A 161 0.19 29.77 1.53
C GLU A 161 -0.50 29.60 2.88
N PRO A 162 -0.03 30.22 3.96
CA PRO A 162 1.35 30.17 4.46
C PRO A 162 1.66 28.76 4.93
N THR A 163 2.76 28.21 4.48
CA THR A 163 3.09 26.81 4.68
C THR A 163 3.30 26.50 6.16
N PRO A 164 2.52 25.57 6.75
CA PRO A 164 2.84 25.06 8.07
C PRO A 164 4.16 24.29 8.06
N ASP A 165 4.77 24.20 9.22
CA ASP A 165 6.01 23.44 9.38
C ASP A 165 5.76 21.93 9.17
N VAL A 166 6.74 21.22 8.60
CA VAL A 166 6.80 19.75 8.71
C VAL A 166 7.22 19.42 10.13
N LEU A 167 6.39 18.70 10.85
CA LEU A 167 6.68 18.18 12.19
C LEU A 167 6.76 16.66 12.13
N LEU A 168 7.86 16.13 12.63
CA LEU A 168 8.20 14.71 12.59
C LEU A 168 8.63 14.21 13.94
N ASP A 169 8.21 13.02 14.32
CA ASP A 169 8.66 12.32 15.52
C ASP A 169 8.85 10.83 15.26
N ASN A 170 9.55 10.17 16.18
CA ASN A 170 9.71 8.72 16.23
C ASN A 170 10.11 8.13 14.87
N LEU A 171 11.12 8.72 14.21
CA LEU A 171 11.65 8.18 12.97
C LEU A 171 12.27 6.81 13.22
N SER A 172 11.64 5.76 12.71
CA SER A 172 12.14 4.39 12.80
C SER A 172 12.70 3.96 11.46
N PHE A 173 13.89 3.38 11.45
CA PHE A 173 14.51 2.84 10.24
C PHE A 173 15.24 1.53 10.55
N GLY A 174 15.31 0.65 9.56
CA GLY A 174 15.91 -0.67 9.72
C GLY A 174 15.75 -1.53 8.48
N GLN A 175 15.50 -2.79 8.67
CA GLN A 175 15.45 -3.76 7.59
C GLN A 175 14.05 -4.38 7.49
N ARG A 176 13.68 -4.76 6.26
CA ARG A 176 12.58 -5.67 6.04
C ARG A 176 12.83 -6.98 6.79
N ARG A 177 11.81 -7.52 7.42
CA ARG A 177 11.90 -8.83 8.05
C ARG A 177 11.98 -9.92 6.97
N ALA A 178 13.07 -10.64 6.91
CA ALA A 178 13.22 -11.76 5.99
C ALA A 178 12.18 -12.85 6.30
N GLY A 179 11.44 -13.31 5.29
CA GLY A 179 10.41 -14.34 5.43
C GLY A 179 9.01 -13.81 5.79
N ASN A 180 8.88 -12.51 6.06
CA ASN A 180 7.60 -11.84 6.14
C ASN A 180 7.48 -10.87 4.95
N GLU A 181 7.16 -11.40 3.77
CA GLU A 181 6.42 -10.55 2.86
C GLU A 181 5.21 -10.04 3.63
N PRO A 182 4.87 -8.73 3.52
CA PRO A 182 3.64 -8.26 4.10
C PRO A 182 2.55 -9.22 3.62
N PRO A 183 1.71 -9.73 4.53
CA PRO A 183 0.79 -10.80 4.18
C PRO A 183 -0.08 -10.31 3.01
N VAL A 184 0.20 -10.85 1.84
CA VAL A 184 -0.57 -10.54 0.63
C VAL A 184 -1.96 -11.13 0.83
N PRO A 185 -3.02 -10.35 0.77
CA PRO A 185 -4.36 -10.90 0.82
C PRO A 185 -4.53 -11.89 -0.33
N GLN A 186 -5.15 -13.01 -0.08
CA GLN A 186 -5.50 -13.97 -1.12
C GLN A 186 -7.00 -14.25 -1.04
N LEU A 187 -7.70 -14.09 -2.14
CA LEU A 187 -9.07 -14.55 -2.23
C LEU A 187 -9.09 -16.06 -2.08
N LEU A 188 -9.92 -16.55 -1.16
CA LEU A 188 -10.23 -17.95 -1.07
C LEU A 188 -10.99 -18.36 -2.34
N VAL A 189 -10.51 -19.40 -3.01
CA VAL A 189 -11.17 -19.94 -4.20
C VAL A 189 -11.77 -21.30 -3.94
N THR A 190 -12.88 -21.58 -4.59
CA THR A 190 -13.54 -22.88 -4.57
C THR A 190 -12.73 -23.90 -5.40
N ASN A 191 -13.07 -25.17 -5.29
CA ASN A 191 -12.46 -26.25 -6.07
C ASN A 191 -12.65 -26.12 -7.59
N ILE A 192 -13.56 -25.25 -8.04
CA ILE A 192 -13.76 -24.92 -9.46
C ILE A 192 -13.11 -23.60 -9.87
N GLY A 193 -12.23 -23.04 -9.03
CA GLY A 193 -11.45 -21.84 -9.31
C GLY A 193 -12.21 -20.52 -9.24
N ARG A 194 -13.42 -20.50 -8.66
CA ARG A 194 -14.21 -19.29 -8.45
C ARG A 194 -13.93 -18.69 -7.07
N ALA A 195 -14.12 -17.38 -6.92
CA ALA A 195 -14.02 -16.77 -5.60
C ALA A 195 -15.04 -17.41 -4.63
N ALA A 196 -14.59 -17.76 -3.44
CA ALA A 196 -15.51 -18.10 -2.36
C ALA A 196 -16.22 -16.82 -1.93
N ALA A 197 -17.46 -16.68 -2.33
CA ALA A 197 -18.29 -15.51 -2.08
C ALA A 197 -19.70 -15.94 -1.68
N LEU A 198 -20.32 -15.15 -0.81
CA LEU A 198 -21.70 -15.36 -0.36
C LEU A 198 -22.48 -14.05 -0.45
N ASP A 199 -23.77 -14.14 -0.78
CA ASP A 199 -24.70 -13.07 -0.47
C ASP A 199 -24.70 -12.86 1.05
N SER A 200 -24.45 -11.63 1.51
CA SER A 200 -24.27 -11.33 2.94
C SER A 200 -25.55 -11.48 3.77
N VAL A 201 -26.70 -11.59 3.12
CA VAL A 201 -28.02 -11.68 3.76
C VAL A 201 -28.55 -13.10 3.74
N VAL A 202 -28.63 -13.70 2.54
CA VAL A 202 -29.23 -15.04 2.39
C VAL A 202 -28.21 -16.16 2.42
N THR A 203 -26.93 -15.81 2.52
CA THR A 203 -25.79 -16.76 2.58
C THR A 203 -25.74 -17.76 1.43
N THR A 204 -26.36 -17.42 0.29
CA THR A 204 -26.27 -18.21 -0.93
C THR A 204 -24.97 -17.93 -1.67
N SER A 205 -24.41 -18.97 -2.26
CA SER A 205 -23.32 -18.82 -3.22
C SER A 205 -23.88 -18.40 -4.59
N GLU A 206 -23.01 -18.02 -5.51
CA GLU A 206 -23.35 -17.57 -6.88
C GLU A 206 -24.60 -18.21 -7.50
N THR A 207 -25.39 -17.52 -8.27
CA THR A 207 -25.18 -16.25 -8.97
C THR A 207 -25.72 -15.09 -8.15
N PHE A 208 -25.05 -13.91 -8.21
CA PHE A 208 -25.50 -12.73 -7.46
C PHE A 208 -26.29 -11.79 -8.37
N SER A 209 -27.51 -11.48 -7.97
CA SER A 209 -28.30 -10.40 -8.58
C SER A 209 -27.86 -9.05 -8.01
N ILE A 210 -27.91 -7.99 -8.80
CA ILE A 210 -27.60 -6.63 -8.31
C ILE A 210 -28.63 -6.16 -7.28
N LEU A 211 -29.89 -6.53 -7.45
CA LEU A 211 -30.94 -6.23 -6.50
C LEU A 211 -31.10 -7.37 -5.50
N ALA A 212 -30.96 -7.04 -4.23
CA ALA A 212 -31.18 -8.02 -3.17
C ALA A 212 -32.62 -8.51 -3.17
N THR A 213 -32.81 -9.82 -3.01
CA THR A 213 -34.13 -10.46 -2.88
C THR A 213 -34.87 -9.94 -1.64
N HIS A 214 -34.13 -9.60 -0.58
CA HIS A 214 -34.67 -9.10 0.67
C HIS A 214 -34.31 -7.62 0.87
N ARG A 215 -35.32 -6.80 1.17
CA ARG A 215 -35.16 -5.37 1.42
C ARG A 215 -34.67 -5.09 2.83
N LEU A 216 -33.42 -5.41 3.12
CA LEU A 216 -32.80 -5.14 4.43
C LEU A 216 -32.00 -3.82 4.46
N SER A 217 -31.84 -3.18 3.31
CA SER A 217 -31.18 -1.88 3.18
C SER A 217 -32.04 -0.90 2.40
N THR A 218 -31.84 0.37 2.61
CA THR A 218 -32.60 1.44 1.92
C THR A 218 -32.37 1.48 0.41
N ASP A 219 -31.21 1.02 -0.05
CA ASP A 219 -30.83 1.00 -1.46
C ASP A 219 -31.15 -0.32 -2.19
N ASN A 220 -31.63 -1.34 -1.46
CA ASN A 220 -32.00 -2.67 -1.98
C ASN A 220 -30.88 -3.35 -2.82
N ARG A 221 -29.62 -2.99 -2.58
CA ARG A 221 -28.48 -3.56 -3.31
C ARG A 221 -27.95 -4.82 -2.65
N THR A 222 -27.56 -5.77 -3.48
CA THR A 222 -26.88 -6.97 -3.01
C THR A 222 -25.52 -6.62 -2.42
N ARG A 223 -25.22 -7.22 -1.28
CA ARG A 223 -23.90 -7.21 -0.65
C ARG A 223 -23.32 -8.60 -0.78
N ILE A 224 -22.12 -8.65 -1.32
CA ILE A 224 -21.36 -9.89 -1.38
C ILE A 224 -20.28 -9.89 -0.32
N THR A 225 -20.12 -11.00 0.36
CA THR A 225 -19.04 -11.26 1.29
C THR A 225 -18.00 -12.12 0.60
N LEU A 226 -16.79 -11.56 0.41
CA LEU A 226 -15.63 -12.25 -0.12
C LEU A 226 -14.78 -12.78 1.04
N PHE A 227 -14.28 -14.00 0.91
CA PHE A 227 -13.39 -14.59 1.90
C PHE A 227 -11.92 -14.42 1.49
N VAL A 228 -11.11 -14.00 2.47
CA VAL A 228 -9.71 -13.64 2.28
C VAL A 228 -8.85 -14.39 3.27
N VAL A 229 -7.76 -14.96 2.79
CA VAL A 229 -6.73 -15.63 3.59
C VAL A 229 -5.39 -14.89 3.50
N GLY A 230 -4.44 -15.26 4.36
CA GLY A 230 -3.11 -14.64 4.37
C GLY A 230 -3.04 -13.33 5.14
N VAL A 231 -4.18 -12.72 5.47
CA VAL A 231 -4.28 -11.48 6.25
C VAL A 231 -5.35 -11.61 7.33
N LEU A 232 -5.16 -10.93 8.44
CA LEU A 232 -6.15 -10.88 9.53
C LEU A 232 -6.77 -9.48 9.53
N LEU A 233 -7.98 -9.38 8.97
CA LEU A 233 -8.70 -8.12 8.86
C LEU A 233 -9.52 -7.81 10.11
N GLY A 234 -9.63 -6.52 10.41
CA GLY A 234 -10.53 -5.98 11.43
C GLY A 234 -11.33 -4.79 10.89
N PRO A 235 -12.30 -4.27 11.64
CA PRO A 235 -13.08 -3.09 11.22
C PRO A 235 -12.21 -1.86 10.93
N ALA A 236 -11.07 -1.72 11.62
CA ALA A 236 -10.11 -0.63 11.43
C ALA A 236 -9.38 -0.70 10.08
N ASP A 237 -9.36 -1.84 9.41
CA ASP A 237 -8.73 -1.99 8.10
C ASP A 237 -9.62 -1.52 6.95
N LEU A 238 -10.91 -1.34 7.19
CA LEU A 238 -11.91 -1.01 6.15
C LEU A 238 -11.51 0.20 5.28
N PRO A 239 -10.98 1.31 5.82
CA PRO A 239 -10.56 2.45 5.00
C PRO A 239 -9.40 2.16 4.03
N PHE A 240 -8.66 1.08 4.26
CA PHE A 240 -7.49 0.68 3.48
C PHE A 240 -7.77 -0.49 2.52
N ILE A 241 -9.03 -0.90 2.45
CA ILE A 241 -9.47 -2.00 1.59
C ILE A 241 -10.18 -1.41 0.39
N THR A 242 -9.75 -1.80 -0.80
CA THR A 242 -10.50 -1.60 -2.04
C THR A 242 -10.76 -2.94 -2.70
N VAL A 243 -11.97 -3.15 -3.18
CA VAL A 243 -12.33 -4.33 -3.96
C VAL A 243 -12.65 -3.88 -5.37
N GLN A 244 -12.05 -4.54 -6.34
CA GLN A 244 -12.22 -4.25 -7.76
C GLN A 244 -12.78 -5.47 -8.48
N ALA A 245 -13.69 -5.23 -9.41
CA ALA A 245 -14.18 -6.20 -10.37
C ALA A 245 -13.73 -5.79 -11.78
N GLU A 246 -13.23 -6.74 -12.54
CA GLU A 246 -12.85 -6.59 -13.93
C GLU A 246 -13.79 -7.44 -14.81
N ASP A 247 -14.46 -6.82 -15.74
CA ASP A 247 -15.34 -7.53 -16.67
C ASP A 247 -14.56 -8.19 -17.83
N THR A 248 -15.28 -8.88 -18.71
CA THR A 248 -14.70 -9.54 -19.87
C THR A 248 -14.11 -8.56 -20.91
N GLN A 249 -14.44 -7.27 -20.80
CA GLN A 249 -13.90 -6.19 -21.63
C GLN A 249 -12.74 -5.46 -20.96
N GLN A 250 -12.23 -5.98 -19.82
CA GLN A 250 -11.15 -5.39 -19.02
C GLN A 250 -11.49 -4.02 -18.38
N ARG A 251 -12.78 -3.71 -18.28
CA ARG A 251 -13.21 -2.51 -17.56
C ARG A 251 -13.20 -2.80 -16.05
N MET A 252 -12.67 -1.84 -15.30
CA MET A 252 -12.53 -1.92 -13.85
C MET A 252 -13.66 -1.19 -13.14
N PHE A 253 -14.25 -1.85 -12.16
CA PHE A 253 -15.32 -1.32 -11.32
C PHE A 253 -14.92 -1.44 -9.86
N ASN A 254 -15.09 -0.37 -9.09
CA ASN A 254 -14.87 -0.43 -7.65
C ASN A 254 -16.15 -0.90 -6.95
N LEU A 255 -16.01 -1.88 -6.07
CA LEU A 255 -17.07 -2.34 -5.19
C LEU A 255 -16.93 -1.61 -3.84
N PRO A 256 -17.87 -0.73 -3.47
CA PRO A 256 -17.83 -0.05 -2.18
C PRO A 256 -17.82 -1.07 -1.03
N CYS A 257 -16.77 -1.06 -0.22
CA CYS A 257 -16.63 -1.93 0.93
C CYS A 257 -17.35 -1.33 2.14
N GLU A 258 -18.19 -2.12 2.81
CA GLU A 258 -19.03 -1.70 3.93
C GLU A 258 -18.68 -2.43 5.23
N GLY A 259 -17.88 -3.50 5.15
CA GLY A 259 -17.46 -4.27 6.31
C GLY A 259 -16.20 -5.08 6.06
N ALA A 260 -15.38 -5.20 7.10
CA ALA A 260 -14.23 -6.07 7.12
C ALA A 260 -14.08 -6.68 8.51
N GLY A 261 -13.64 -7.93 8.59
CA GLY A 261 -13.43 -8.59 9.87
C GLY A 261 -13.00 -10.04 9.72
N ARG A 262 -12.82 -10.69 10.87
CA ARG A 262 -12.52 -12.12 10.93
C ARG A 262 -13.82 -12.93 10.89
N VAL A 263 -13.75 -14.09 10.27
CA VAL A 263 -14.86 -15.05 10.33
C VAL A 263 -14.88 -15.67 11.72
N LYS A 264 -16.06 -15.68 12.35
CA LYS A 264 -16.24 -16.25 13.68
C LYS A 264 -15.84 -17.74 13.69
N ASN A 265 -15.04 -18.14 14.66
CA ASN A 265 -14.51 -19.51 14.85
C ASN A 265 -13.49 -19.98 13.79
N LEU A 266 -13.08 -19.11 12.85
CA LEU A 266 -12.05 -19.40 11.85
C LEU A 266 -10.98 -18.31 11.91
N SER A 267 -10.04 -18.44 12.85
CA SER A 267 -9.04 -17.40 13.15
C SER A 267 -8.10 -17.07 11.98
N TRP A 268 -7.98 -17.96 11.02
CA TRP A 268 -7.16 -17.83 9.81
C TRP A 268 -7.91 -17.21 8.61
N LEU A 269 -9.24 -17.02 8.72
CA LEU A 269 -10.10 -16.56 7.64
C LEU A 269 -10.64 -15.16 7.94
N SER A 270 -10.47 -14.26 7.00
CA SER A 270 -11.04 -12.93 7.01
C SER A 270 -12.15 -12.80 5.98
N GLN A 271 -12.99 -11.81 6.14
CA GLN A 271 -14.08 -11.50 5.21
C GLN A 271 -14.13 -10.00 4.92
N VAL A 272 -14.53 -9.68 3.69
CA VAL A 272 -14.79 -8.31 3.25
C VAL A 272 -16.19 -8.29 2.62
N THR A 273 -17.04 -7.42 3.12
CA THR A 273 -18.41 -7.26 2.59
C THR A 273 -18.46 -5.99 1.75
N CYS A 274 -18.88 -6.14 0.49
CA CYS A 274 -18.95 -5.07 -0.48
C CYS A 274 -20.31 -5.02 -1.16
N ARG A 275 -20.74 -3.82 -1.51
CA ARG A 275 -21.95 -3.60 -2.29
C ARG A 275 -21.66 -3.79 -3.78
N VAL A 276 -22.56 -4.49 -4.48
CA VAL A 276 -22.48 -4.63 -5.94
C VAL A 276 -23.00 -3.34 -6.59
N PRO A 277 -22.18 -2.66 -7.41
CA PRO A 277 -22.56 -1.42 -8.07
C PRO A 277 -23.46 -1.69 -9.30
N ASP A 278 -24.24 -0.68 -9.70
CA ASP A 278 -25.22 -0.77 -10.79
C ASP A 278 -24.58 -1.06 -12.15
N GLU A 279 -23.36 -0.60 -12.32
CA GLU A 279 -22.60 -0.74 -13.55
C GLU A 279 -22.27 -2.20 -13.88
N LEU A 280 -22.44 -3.11 -12.93
CA LEU A 280 -22.23 -4.55 -13.10
C LEU A 280 -23.51 -5.31 -13.50
N VAL A 281 -24.61 -4.60 -13.79
CA VAL A 281 -25.84 -5.25 -14.26
C VAL A 281 -25.57 -6.06 -15.52
N LEU A 282 -25.95 -7.34 -15.51
CA LEU A 282 -25.74 -8.29 -16.62
C LEU A 282 -24.28 -8.45 -17.03
N ALA A 283 -23.32 -8.11 -16.17
CA ALA A 283 -21.89 -8.25 -16.48
C ALA A 283 -21.47 -9.73 -16.64
N GLY A 284 -22.27 -10.67 -16.14
CA GLY A 284 -21.95 -12.08 -16.17
C GLY A 284 -20.77 -12.45 -15.26
N ASN A 285 -19.73 -13.06 -15.80
CA ASN A 285 -18.53 -13.35 -15.03
C ASN A 285 -17.63 -12.12 -14.96
N VAL A 286 -17.28 -11.71 -13.74
CA VAL A 286 -16.30 -10.66 -13.46
C VAL A 286 -15.19 -11.22 -12.58
N ASN A 287 -13.95 -10.81 -12.81
CA ASN A 287 -12.82 -11.17 -11.96
C ASN A 287 -12.72 -10.17 -10.81
N VAL A 288 -12.89 -10.63 -9.58
CA VAL A 288 -12.72 -9.78 -8.41
C VAL A 288 -11.31 -9.89 -7.83
N SER A 289 -10.82 -8.81 -7.25
CA SER A 289 -9.58 -8.76 -6.47
C SER A 289 -9.76 -7.84 -5.27
N VAL A 290 -9.02 -8.13 -4.20
CA VAL A 290 -8.97 -7.33 -2.99
C VAL A 290 -7.60 -6.67 -2.90
N ASN A 291 -7.58 -5.37 -2.73
CA ASN A 291 -6.37 -4.61 -2.43
C ASN A 291 -6.43 -4.17 -0.98
N LEU A 292 -5.41 -4.51 -0.21
CA LEU A 292 -5.18 -4.06 1.16
C LEU A 292 -3.89 -3.26 1.20
N ARG A 293 -3.97 -1.97 1.45
CA ARG A 293 -2.78 -1.09 1.58
C ARG A 293 -1.81 -1.18 0.41
N GLY A 294 -2.31 -1.30 -0.82
CA GLY A 294 -1.50 -1.43 -2.04
C GLY A 294 -1.17 -2.87 -2.45
N MET A 295 -1.38 -3.85 -1.58
CA MET A 295 -1.16 -5.26 -1.90
C MET A 295 -2.41 -5.88 -2.51
N VAL A 296 -2.32 -6.33 -3.74
CA VAL A 296 -3.43 -6.88 -4.50
C VAL A 296 -3.44 -8.40 -4.41
N SER A 297 -4.62 -8.96 -4.11
CA SER A 297 -4.84 -10.41 -4.10
C SER A 297 -4.74 -11.03 -5.50
N ASN A 298 -4.80 -12.36 -5.55
CA ASN A 298 -5.18 -13.07 -6.77
C ASN A 298 -6.55 -12.57 -7.27
N LYS A 299 -6.76 -12.67 -8.59
CA LYS A 299 -8.07 -12.47 -9.21
C LYS A 299 -8.83 -13.79 -9.25
N ALA A 300 -10.12 -13.76 -8.96
CA ALA A 300 -10.99 -14.91 -9.05
C ALA A 300 -12.38 -14.52 -9.58
N PRO A 301 -13.00 -15.34 -10.45
CA PRO A 301 -14.28 -14.99 -11.05
C PRO A 301 -15.43 -15.10 -10.07
N VAL A 302 -16.37 -14.17 -10.18
CA VAL A 302 -17.69 -14.13 -9.54
C VAL A 302 -18.72 -13.90 -10.63
N ARG A 303 -19.91 -14.50 -10.53
CA ARG A 303 -20.99 -14.31 -11.51
C ARG A 303 -22.05 -13.34 -10.98
N ILE A 304 -22.34 -12.30 -11.75
CA ILE A 304 -23.32 -11.25 -11.45
C ILE A 304 -24.36 -11.20 -12.58
N GLU A 305 -25.64 -11.22 -12.23
CA GLU A 305 -26.79 -11.18 -13.15
C GLU A 305 -27.71 -9.99 -12.89
#